data_1ac8769cc7aea5980d62b9c25bb599ae
#
_entry.id   1ac8769cc7aea5980d62b9c25bb599ae
#
_cell.length_a   1.000
_cell.length_b   1.000
_cell.length_c   1.000
_cell.angle_alpha   90.00
_cell.angle_beta   90.00
_cell.angle_gamma   90.00
#
_symmetry.space_group_name_H-M   'P 1'
#
loop_
_entity.id
_entity.type
_entity.pdbx_description
1 polymer ?
#
loop_
_entity_poly.entity_id
_entity_poly.type
_entity_poly.pdbx_seq_one_letter_code
_entity_poly.pdbx_strand_id
1 'polypeptide(L)'
;MALFRPKKILPIFTDFDAKYYKERGFDTVFLDIDNTIAVPDTGTCDERAEQFINYLRSNGFRVLIFSNNNLKRVKMFIRDIDADIWFWAGKPLPFAYWLACLKMKTKPSKTIVMGDQLLTDILGANLSGCYGIYCRQLQEEDTPVTARNRKIEKIIWKRILHEEM
;
A
#
# COMPACT_ATOMS: atom_id res chain seq x y z
N MET A 1 -17.49 -10.58 -3.12
CA MET A 1 -16.51 -10.35 -2.02
C MET A 1 -15.05 -10.54 -2.45
N ALA A 2 -14.74 -11.39 -3.44
CA ALA A 2 -13.34 -11.66 -3.88
C ALA A 2 -12.47 -10.40 -4.15
N LEU A 3 -13.05 -9.34 -4.69
CA LEU A 3 -12.31 -8.09 -4.98
C LEU A 3 -11.79 -7.34 -3.76
N PHE A 4 -12.40 -7.55 -2.59
CA PHE A 4 -11.94 -6.92 -1.34
C PHE A 4 -11.02 -7.81 -0.51
N ARG A 5 -10.80 -9.07 -0.96
CA ARG A 5 -9.97 -10.02 -0.22
C ARG A 5 -8.48 -9.76 -0.50
N PRO A 6 -7.69 -9.43 0.52
CA PRO A 6 -6.24 -9.30 0.35
C PRO A 6 -5.62 -10.67 0.04
N LYS A 7 -4.54 -10.69 -0.72
CA LYS A 7 -3.75 -11.90 -0.99
C LYS A 7 -2.90 -12.32 0.21
N LYS A 8 -2.56 -11.33 1.05
CA LYS A 8 -1.82 -11.52 2.31
C LYS A 8 -2.23 -10.43 3.29
N ILE A 9 -2.24 -10.77 4.57
CA ILE A 9 -2.40 -9.82 5.68
C ILE A 9 -1.09 -9.84 6.47
N LEU A 10 -0.56 -8.65 6.74
CA LEU A 10 0.61 -8.46 7.60
C LEU A 10 0.18 -7.71 8.87
N PRO A 11 0.61 -8.16 10.06
CA PRO A 11 0.41 -7.42 11.31
C PRO A 11 1.06 -6.04 11.29
N ILE A 12 2.22 -5.94 10.66
CA ILE A 12 2.95 -4.70 10.44
C ILE A 12 3.71 -4.78 9.10
N PHE A 13 3.94 -3.65 8.45
CA PHE A 13 4.61 -3.60 7.15
C PHE A 13 6.04 -4.20 7.18
N THR A 14 6.74 -4.13 8.29
CA THR A 14 8.09 -4.70 8.47
C THR A 14 8.13 -6.23 8.45
N ASP A 15 6.99 -6.90 8.59
CA ASP A 15 6.89 -8.37 8.48
C ASP A 15 6.93 -8.86 7.01
N PHE A 16 7.15 -7.94 6.05
CA PHE A 16 7.28 -8.27 4.65
C PHE A 16 8.59 -9.00 4.36
N ASP A 17 8.50 -10.22 3.86
CA ASP A 17 9.64 -11.01 3.43
C ASP A 17 10.00 -10.72 1.96
N ALA A 18 10.96 -9.82 1.75
CA ALA A 18 11.39 -9.42 0.42
C ALA A 18 11.94 -10.60 -0.41
N LYS A 19 12.68 -11.52 0.22
CA LYS A 19 13.24 -12.68 -0.47
C LYS A 19 12.15 -13.60 -0.98
N TYR A 20 11.15 -13.90 -0.13
CA TYR A 20 10.00 -14.73 -0.50
C TYR A 20 9.26 -14.22 -1.75
N TYR A 21 9.00 -12.90 -1.80
CA TYR A 21 8.30 -12.31 -2.94
C TYR A 21 9.19 -12.17 -4.17
N LYS A 22 10.50 -11.90 -3.98
CA LYS A 22 11.46 -11.82 -5.09
C LYS A 22 11.58 -13.14 -5.83
N GLU A 23 11.68 -14.25 -5.10
CA GLU A 23 11.74 -15.61 -5.65
C GLU A 23 10.46 -15.97 -6.44
N ARG A 24 9.33 -15.30 -6.17
CA ARG A 24 8.05 -15.45 -6.89
C ARG A 24 7.91 -14.50 -8.09
N GLY A 25 8.97 -13.76 -8.42
CA GLY A 25 9.02 -12.92 -9.61
C GLY A 25 8.44 -11.51 -9.43
N PHE A 26 8.12 -11.09 -8.21
CA PHE A 26 7.76 -9.70 -7.95
C PHE A 26 9.00 -8.82 -7.99
N ASP A 27 8.84 -7.61 -8.53
CA ASP A 27 9.96 -6.68 -8.73
C ASP A 27 9.66 -5.23 -8.31
N THR A 28 8.43 -4.94 -7.96
CA THR A 28 7.98 -3.58 -7.64
C THR A 28 7.00 -3.60 -6.47
N VAL A 29 7.12 -2.62 -5.57
CA VAL A 29 6.21 -2.41 -4.45
C VAL A 29 5.65 -0.99 -4.52
N PHE A 30 4.33 -0.87 -4.50
CA PHE A 30 3.61 0.38 -4.30
C PHE A 30 3.23 0.47 -2.83
N LEU A 31 3.66 1.52 -2.15
CA LEU A 31 3.45 1.74 -0.72
C LEU A 31 2.47 2.89 -0.51
N ASP A 32 1.39 2.64 0.21
CA ASP A 32 0.63 3.72 0.84
C ASP A 32 1.40 4.28 2.04
N ILE A 33 1.09 5.53 2.43
CA ILE A 33 1.80 6.23 3.53
C ILE A 33 1.04 6.07 4.84
N ASP A 34 -0.11 6.77 4.93
CA ASP A 34 -0.78 7.01 6.20
C ASP A 34 -1.43 5.73 6.75
N ASN A 35 -1.14 5.44 8.01
CA ASN A 35 -1.52 4.20 8.69
C ASN A 35 -0.95 2.91 8.10
N THR A 36 -0.17 2.98 7.01
CA THR A 36 0.52 1.83 6.41
C THR A 36 1.98 1.78 6.85
N ILE A 37 2.78 2.77 6.45
CA ILE A 37 4.21 2.86 6.78
C ILE A 37 4.55 4.07 7.66
N ALA A 38 3.61 4.99 7.83
CA ALA A 38 3.73 6.15 8.72
C ALA A 38 2.42 6.41 9.44
N VAL A 39 2.53 6.95 10.65
CA VAL A 39 1.38 7.46 11.39
C VAL A 39 0.80 8.67 10.65
N PRO A 40 -0.52 8.79 10.50
CA PRO A 40 -1.15 9.95 9.86
C PRO A 40 -0.72 11.27 10.50
N ASP A 41 -0.64 12.31 9.69
CA ASP A 41 -0.27 13.68 10.10
C ASP A 41 1.11 13.84 10.75
N THR A 42 1.92 12.79 10.84
CA THR A 42 3.35 12.92 11.14
C THR A 42 4.07 13.53 9.93
N GLY A 43 4.98 14.47 10.18
CA GLY A 43 5.62 15.23 9.10
C GLY A 43 6.45 14.38 8.14
N THR A 44 7.66 14.03 8.54
CA THR A 44 8.63 13.28 7.73
C THR A 44 8.52 11.78 7.96
N CYS A 45 9.16 11.01 7.09
CA CYS A 45 9.37 9.58 7.29
C CYS A 45 10.11 9.34 8.62
N ASP A 46 9.62 8.38 9.40
CA ASP A 46 10.34 7.90 10.57
C ASP A 46 11.46 6.92 10.15
N GLU A 47 12.38 6.67 11.09
CA GLU A 47 13.52 5.77 10.86
C GLU A 47 13.08 4.36 10.43
N ARG A 48 11.99 3.87 10.98
CA ARG A 48 11.46 2.53 10.69
C ARG A 48 10.93 2.41 9.25
N ALA A 49 10.22 3.42 8.77
CA ALA A 49 9.73 3.47 7.40
C ALA A 49 10.90 3.65 6.41
N GLU A 50 11.89 4.47 6.75
CA GLU A 50 13.10 4.65 5.95
C GLU A 50 13.89 3.33 5.83
N GLN A 51 14.15 2.67 6.95
CA GLN A 51 14.82 1.36 6.96
C GLN A 51 14.07 0.33 6.13
N PHE A 52 12.74 0.33 6.16
CA PHE A 52 11.93 -0.58 5.36
C PHE A 52 12.02 -0.28 3.86
N ILE A 53 11.97 0.98 3.44
CA ILE A 53 12.16 1.37 2.03
C ILE A 53 13.55 0.95 1.55
N ASN A 54 14.58 1.19 2.35
CA ASN A 54 15.94 0.77 2.06
C ASN A 54 16.09 -0.75 2.00
N TYR A 55 15.42 -1.49 2.89
CA TYR A 55 15.36 -2.95 2.85
C TYR A 55 14.74 -3.47 1.55
N LEU A 56 13.62 -2.91 1.10
CA LEU A 56 13.01 -3.28 -0.17
C LEU A 56 13.97 -3.03 -1.35
N ARG A 57 14.61 -1.87 -1.38
CA ARG A 57 15.54 -1.48 -2.45
C ARG A 57 16.79 -2.37 -2.47
N SER A 58 17.39 -2.65 -1.32
CA SER A 58 18.57 -3.53 -1.22
C SER A 58 18.27 -4.98 -1.66
N ASN A 59 16.99 -5.39 -1.57
CA ASN A 59 16.53 -6.67 -2.12
C ASN A 59 16.05 -6.57 -3.58
N GLY A 60 16.37 -5.49 -4.27
CA GLY A 60 16.14 -5.31 -5.70
C GLY A 60 14.71 -5.01 -6.09
N PHE A 61 13.88 -4.46 -5.18
CA PHE A 61 12.56 -3.93 -5.51
C PHE A 61 12.65 -2.47 -5.94
N ARG A 62 11.86 -2.12 -6.95
CA ARG A 62 11.50 -0.73 -7.24
C ARG A 62 10.40 -0.33 -6.29
N VAL A 63 10.51 0.84 -5.67
CA VAL A 63 9.57 1.33 -4.68
C VAL A 63 8.90 2.60 -5.19
N LEU A 64 7.58 2.62 -5.17
CA LEU A 64 6.75 3.78 -5.47
C LEU A 64 5.90 4.14 -4.25
N ILE A 65 6.03 5.34 -3.75
CA ILE A 65 5.08 5.91 -2.79
C ILE A 65 3.80 6.27 -3.56
N PHE A 66 2.72 5.56 -3.30
CA PHE A 66 1.48 5.58 -4.06
C PHE A 66 0.31 6.00 -3.17
N SER A 67 0.04 7.30 -3.09
CA SER A 67 -0.89 7.87 -2.10
C SER A 67 -1.97 8.73 -2.72
N ASN A 68 -3.19 8.69 -2.16
CA ASN A 68 -4.26 9.62 -2.48
C ASN A 68 -4.04 11.03 -1.92
N ASN A 69 -3.01 11.22 -1.13
CA ASN A 69 -2.66 12.52 -0.58
C ASN A 69 -2.14 13.51 -1.64
N ASN A 70 -2.14 14.78 -1.26
CA ASN A 70 -1.61 15.85 -2.10
C ASN A 70 -0.06 15.82 -2.16
N LEU A 71 0.48 16.54 -3.14
CA LEU A 71 1.92 16.61 -3.37
C LEU A 71 2.70 17.11 -2.14
N LYS A 72 2.13 18.07 -1.39
CA LYS A 72 2.79 18.65 -0.21
C LYS A 72 3.03 17.57 0.86
N ARG A 73 2.00 16.75 1.16
CA ARG A 73 2.11 15.65 2.14
C ARG A 73 3.12 14.59 1.68
N VAL A 74 3.05 14.17 0.41
CA VAL A 74 3.95 13.14 -0.12
C VAL A 74 5.39 13.63 -0.15
N LYS A 75 5.65 14.85 -0.61
CA LYS A 75 7.00 15.45 -0.61
C LYS A 75 7.57 15.62 0.80
N MET A 76 6.73 15.97 1.77
CA MET A 76 7.16 16.10 3.16
C MET A 76 7.57 14.75 3.73
N PHE A 77 6.83 13.68 3.41
CA PHE A 77 7.15 12.33 3.84
C PHE A 77 8.51 11.86 3.27
N ILE A 78 8.76 12.07 1.97
CA ILE A 78 9.98 11.58 1.31
C ILE A 78 11.14 12.58 1.33
N ARG A 79 11.07 13.67 2.13
CA ARG A 79 12.05 14.78 2.06
C ARG A 79 13.50 14.33 2.07
N ASP A 80 13.80 13.30 2.85
CA ASP A 80 15.15 12.79 3.06
C ASP A 80 15.34 11.38 2.45
N ILE A 81 14.40 10.93 1.60
CA ILE A 81 14.39 9.59 1.00
C ILE A 81 14.34 9.71 -0.52
N ASP A 82 15.24 9.00 -1.18
CA ASP A 82 15.19 8.84 -2.64
C ASP A 82 14.16 7.76 -3.01
N ALA A 83 12.92 8.16 -3.30
CA ALA A 83 11.85 7.26 -3.74
C ALA A 83 11.02 7.90 -4.85
N ASP A 84 10.57 7.07 -5.78
CA ASP A 84 9.55 7.48 -6.75
C ASP A 84 8.24 7.80 -6.04
N ILE A 85 7.52 8.83 -6.52
CA ILE A 85 6.24 9.26 -5.94
C ILE A 85 5.13 9.31 -6.97
N TRP A 86 3.90 9.01 -6.49
CA TRP A 86 2.65 9.25 -7.18
C TRP A 86 1.62 9.76 -6.18
N PHE A 87 1.39 11.05 -6.20
CA PHE A 87 0.38 11.74 -5.37
C PHE A 87 -0.94 11.84 -6.14
N TRP A 88 -2.04 12.15 -5.45
CA TRP A 88 -3.37 12.12 -6.03
C TRP A 88 -3.61 10.84 -6.83
N ALA A 89 -3.23 9.71 -6.26
CA ALA A 89 -3.12 8.44 -6.96
C ALA A 89 -4.43 7.97 -7.60
N GLY A 90 -5.57 8.40 -7.09
CA GLY A 90 -6.89 8.02 -7.64
C GLY A 90 -7.28 6.59 -7.27
N LYS A 91 -6.73 6.05 -6.18
CA LYS A 91 -7.14 4.73 -5.66
C LYS A 91 -8.63 4.77 -5.27
N PRO A 92 -9.44 3.75 -5.62
CA PRO A 92 -9.08 2.41 -6.15
C PRO A 92 -9.17 2.25 -7.68
N LEU A 93 -9.17 3.32 -8.46
CA LEU A 93 -9.37 3.23 -9.91
C LEU A 93 -8.24 2.43 -10.59
N PRO A 94 -8.52 1.33 -11.32
CA PRO A 94 -7.49 0.42 -11.83
C PRO A 94 -6.53 1.05 -12.83
N PHE A 95 -7.00 2.04 -13.62
CA PHE A 95 -6.15 2.73 -14.57
C PHE A 95 -5.00 3.50 -13.91
N ALA A 96 -5.19 4.00 -12.67
CA ALA A 96 -4.14 4.67 -11.92
C ALA A 96 -2.97 3.71 -11.59
N TYR A 97 -3.30 2.45 -11.26
CA TYR A 97 -2.31 1.40 -11.02
C TYR A 97 -1.60 1.01 -12.31
N TRP A 98 -2.32 0.90 -13.44
CA TRP A 98 -1.69 0.60 -14.73
C TRP A 98 -0.73 1.70 -15.18
N LEU A 99 -1.12 2.97 -15.03
CA LEU A 99 -0.24 4.10 -15.33
C LEU A 99 0.99 4.13 -14.40
N ALA A 100 0.80 3.82 -13.12
CA ALA A 100 1.90 3.69 -12.17
C ALA A 100 2.84 2.54 -12.55
N CYS A 101 2.31 1.39 -12.99
CA CYS A 101 3.11 0.29 -13.52
C CYS A 101 3.93 0.72 -14.75
N LEU A 102 3.33 1.49 -15.68
CA LEU A 102 4.05 2.03 -16.84
C LEU A 102 5.18 2.96 -16.42
N LYS A 103 4.92 3.89 -15.49
CA LYS A 103 5.95 4.77 -14.92
C LYS A 103 7.10 3.96 -14.34
N MET A 104 6.79 2.94 -13.56
CA MET A 104 7.79 2.08 -12.90
C MET A 104 8.40 1.02 -13.81
N LYS A 105 8.03 0.99 -15.10
CA LYS A 105 8.49 0.00 -16.09
C LYS A 105 8.31 -1.44 -15.59
N THR A 106 7.14 -1.73 -15.05
CA THR A 106 6.74 -3.04 -14.51
C THR A 106 5.39 -3.48 -15.07
N LYS A 107 4.93 -4.65 -14.66
CA LYS A 107 3.61 -5.20 -14.98
C LYS A 107 2.77 -5.36 -13.70
N PRO A 108 1.44 -5.24 -13.75
CA PRO A 108 0.58 -5.50 -12.59
C PRO A 108 0.88 -6.84 -11.90
N SER A 109 1.07 -7.91 -12.68
CA SER A 109 1.38 -9.25 -12.17
C SER A 109 2.73 -9.38 -11.44
N LYS A 110 3.60 -8.38 -11.54
CA LYS A 110 4.90 -8.29 -10.86
C LYS A 110 4.93 -7.21 -9.78
N THR A 111 3.78 -6.57 -9.54
CA THR A 111 3.65 -5.44 -8.62
C THR A 111 2.87 -5.85 -7.38
N ILE A 112 3.44 -5.57 -6.22
CA ILE A 112 2.78 -5.66 -4.92
C ILE A 112 2.26 -4.28 -4.53
N VAL A 113 1.05 -4.22 -4.01
CA VAL A 113 0.47 -3.02 -3.40
C VAL A 113 0.31 -3.28 -1.92
N MET A 114 0.91 -2.44 -1.09
CA MET A 114 0.79 -2.51 0.37
C MET A 114 0.02 -1.31 0.88
N GLY A 115 -1.04 -1.56 1.62
CA GLY A 115 -1.89 -0.53 2.20
C GLY A 115 -2.77 -1.07 3.32
N ASP A 116 -3.39 -0.16 4.06
CA ASP A 116 -4.20 -0.45 5.24
C ASP A 116 -5.71 -0.34 4.98
N GLN A 117 -6.12 -0.02 3.74
CA GLN A 117 -7.51 0.16 3.38
C GLN A 117 -7.99 -0.86 2.34
N LEU A 118 -9.11 -1.56 2.67
CA LEU A 118 -9.75 -2.48 1.72
C LEU A 118 -10.36 -1.75 0.51
N LEU A 119 -10.95 -0.58 0.74
CA LEU A 119 -11.70 0.17 -0.28
C LEU A 119 -10.81 0.90 -1.28
N THR A 120 -9.58 1.17 -0.94
CA THR A 120 -8.62 1.88 -1.82
C THR A 120 -7.52 0.95 -2.29
N ASP A 121 -6.71 0.43 -1.38
CA ASP A 121 -5.50 -0.31 -1.72
C ASP A 121 -5.81 -1.71 -2.23
N ILE A 122 -6.60 -2.48 -1.48
CA ILE A 122 -6.86 -3.88 -1.82
C ILE A 122 -7.81 -3.99 -3.01
N LEU A 123 -8.89 -3.22 -3.01
CA LEU A 123 -9.81 -3.17 -4.14
C LEU A 123 -9.08 -2.75 -5.43
N GLY A 124 -8.30 -1.67 -5.37
CA GLY A 124 -7.55 -1.18 -6.53
C GLY A 124 -6.49 -2.17 -7.02
N ALA A 125 -5.76 -2.81 -6.10
CA ALA A 125 -4.80 -3.86 -6.43
C ALA A 125 -5.49 -5.03 -7.15
N ASN A 126 -6.60 -5.53 -6.61
CA ASN A 126 -7.32 -6.66 -7.20
C ASN A 126 -7.95 -6.30 -8.56
N LEU A 127 -8.52 -5.10 -8.70
CA LEU A 127 -9.08 -4.63 -9.99
C LEU A 127 -8.02 -4.45 -11.07
N SER A 128 -6.82 -4.06 -10.69
CA SER A 128 -5.71 -3.81 -11.63
C SER A 128 -4.88 -5.06 -11.96
N GLY A 129 -5.07 -6.17 -11.24
CA GLY A 129 -4.28 -7.39 -11.37
C GLY A 129 -2.95 -7.35 -10.60
N CYS A 130 -2.78 -6.42 -9.67
CA CYS A 130 -1.66 -6.36 -8.74
C CYS A 130 -1.88 -7.32 -7.55
N TYR A 131 -0.80 -7.59 -6.81
CA TYR A 131 -0.86 -8.41 -5.61
C TYR A 131 -1.10 -7.53 -4.37
N GLY A 132 -2.32 -7.54 -3.85
CA GLY A 132 -2.71 -6.72 -2.70
C GLY A 132 -2.31 -7.33 -1.36
N ILE A 133 -1.50 -6.62 -0.59
CA ILE A 133 -1.13 -6.94 0.80
C ILE A 133 -1.80 -5.92 1.71
N TYR A 134 -2.65 -6.40 2.61
CA TYR A 134 -3.23 -5.58 3.65
C TYR A 134 -2.27 -5.52 4.84
N CYS A 135 -1.85 -4.31 5.21
CA CYS A 135 -1.12 -4.05 6.44
C CYS A 135 -2.10 -3.56 7.50
N ARG A 136 -2.04 -4.10 8.72
CA ARG A 136 -2.84 -3.56 9.81
C ARG A 136 -2.39 -2.13 10.10
N GLN A 137 -3.33 -1.30 10.50
CA GLN A 137 -3.10 0.10 10.85
C GLN A 137 -2.05 0.23 11.95
N LEU A 138 -1.23 1.26 11.85
CA LEU A 138 -0.25 1.61 12.88
C LEU A 138 -0.91 2.21 14.12
N GLN A 139 -2.06 2.88 13.93
CA GLN A 139 -2.87 3.46 15.01
C GLN A 139 -4.35 3.44 14.65
N GLU A 140 -5.23 3.57 15.66
CA GLU A 140 -6.69 3.58 15.47
C GLU A 140 -7.23 4.92 14.94
N GLU A 141 -6.50 5.99 15.12
CA GLU A 141 -6.90 7.33 14.69
C GLU A 141 -6.75 7.48 13.17
N ASP A 142 -7.82 7.93 12.54
CA ASP A 142 -7.92 8.15 11.10
C ASP A 142 -8.39 9.57 10.78
N THR A 143 -8.09 10.03 9.57
CA THR A 143 -8.74 11.25 9.05
C THR A 143 -10.25 11.03 8.93
N PRO A 144 -11.08 12.10 8.95
CA PRO A 144 -12.55 11.96 8.86
C PRO A 144 -13.01 11.15 7.63
N VAL A 145 -12.33 11.28 6.51
CA VAL A 145 -12.64 10.53 5.27
C VAL A 145 -12.32 9.05 5.44
N THR A 146 -11.15 8.74 5.98
CA THR A 146 -10.73 7.36 6.25
C THR A 146 -11.62 6.70 7.29
N ALA A 147 -11.97 7.42 8.37
CA ALA A 147 -12.89 6.93 9.41
C ALA A 147 -14.27 6.52 8.85
N ARG A 148 -14.79 7.25 7.85
CA ARG A 148 -16.04 6.87 7.16
C ARG A 148 -15.85 5.55 6.38
N ASN A 149 -14.76 5.42 5.65
CA ASN A 149 -14.44 4.20 4.89
C ASN A 149 -14.30 2.99 5.82
N ARG A 150 -13.67 3.15 7.00
CA ARG A 150 -13.52 2.08 8.00
C ARG A 150 -14.85 1.47 8.46
N LYS A 151 -15.90 2.28 8.56
CA LYS A 151 -17.23 1.75 8.91
C LYS A 151 -17.73 0.76 7.86
N ILE A 152 -17.51 1.05 6.58
CA ILE A 152 -17.86 0.17 5.47
C ILE A 152 -16.95 -1.08 5.49
N GLU A 153 -15.65 -0.86 5.67
CA GLU A 153 -14.66 -1.94 5.73
C GLU A 153 -14.93 -2.95 6.85
N LYS A 154 -15.39 -2.51 8.04
CA LYS A 154 -15.81 -3.39 9.12
C LYS A 154 -16.92 -4.37 8.71
N ILE A 155 -17.86 -3.93 7.87
CA ILE A 155 -18.92 -4.78 7.33
C ILE A 155 -18.35 -5.78 6.34
N ILE A 156 -17.44 -5.33 5.47
CA ILE A 156 -16.77 -6.17 4.48
C ILE A 156 -15.92 -7.24 5.19
N TRP A 157 -15.14 -6.85 6.20
CA TRP A 157 -14.32 -7.77 6.99
C TRP A 157 -15.15 -8.87 7.65
N LYS A 158 -16.28 -8.53 8.26
CA LYS A 158 -17.17 -9.53 8.86
C LYS A 158 -17.60 -10.57 7.83
N ARG A 159 -17.94 -10.17 6.60
CA ARG A 159 -18.33 -11.08 5.53
C ARG A 159 -17.16 -11.93 5.02
N ILE A 160 -15.96 -11.33 4.87
CA ILE A 160 -14.76 -12.07 4.45
C ILE A 160 -14.43 -13.17 5.47
N LEU A 161 -14.46 -12.86 6.77
CA LEU A 161 -14.16 -13.81 7.84
C LEU A 161 -15.20 -14.91 7.97
N HIS A 162 -16.49 -14.61 7.72
CA HIS A 162 -17.54 -15.64 7.70
C HIS A 162 -17.44 -16.61 6.51
N GLU A 163 -16.78 -16.20 5.42
CA GLU A 163 -16.53 -17.10 4.29
C GLU A 163 -15.34 -18.04 4.53
N GLU A 164 -14.56 -17.83 5.59
CA GLU A 164 -13.39 -18.65 5.97
C GLU A 164 -13.71 -19.68 7.07
N MET A 165 -14.90 -19.60 7.68
CA MET A 165 -15.41 -20.58 8.65
C MET A 165 -16.34 -21.61 7.98
#